data_1b823eab1ea82b46fedaedb884441b93
#
_entry.id   1b823eab1ea82b46fedaedb884441b93
#
_cell.length_a   1.000
_cell.length_b   1.000
_cell.length_c   1.000
_cell.angle_alpha   90.00
_cell.angle_beta   90.00
_cell.angle_gamma   90.00
#
_symmetry.space_group_name_H-M   'P 1'
#
loop_
_entity.id
_entity.type
_entity.pdbx_description
1 polymer ?
#
loop_
_entity_poly.entity_id
_entity_poly.type
_entity_poly.pdbx_seq_one_letter_code
_entity_poly.pdbx_strand_id
1 'polypeptide(L)'
;ILKLYQQRFKIEFLFRDGKQQTGLGQAQTLDSEGQEYFANASFTTLNMLRLEARGQAISRGESPRGQVSSIRSLKVRKHNELILDLFISMLGESREHEKVKEAYEVVSKVGVVAA
;
A
#
# COMPACT_ATOMS: atom_id res chain seq x y z
N ILE A 1 20.22 23.36 -6.68
CA ILE A 1 19.01 23.62 -7.49
C ILE A 1 18.37 22.31 -7.96
N LEU A 2 19.09 21.38 -8.60
CA LEU A 2 18.53 20.09 -9.06
C LEU A 2 17.93 19.23 -7.93
N LYS A 3 18.55 19.15 -6.76
CA LYS A 3 18.03 18.41 -5.61
C LYS A 3 16.71 19.00 -5.08
N LEU A 4 16.57 20.32 -5.04
CA LEU A 4 15.35 21.01 -4.63
C LEU A 4 14.20 20.77 -5.64
N TYR A 5 14.52 20.79 -6.93
CA TYR A 5 13.57 20.52 -7.98
C TYR A 5 13.04 19.07 -7.95
N GLN A 6 13.91 18.10 -7.65
CA GLN A 6 13.52 16.70 -7.43
C GLN A 6 12.59 16.54 -6.21
N GLN A 7 12.76 17.34 -5.16
CA GLN A 7 11.88 17.32 -3.99
C GLN A 7 10.45 17.76 -4.33
N ARG A 8 10.31 18.75 -5.23
CA ARG A 8 9.00 19.21 -5.71
C ARG A 8 8.22 18.08 -6.37
N PHE A 9 8.83 17.32 -7.25
CA PHE A 9 8.16 16.16 -7.87
C PHE A 9 7.70 15.12 -6.85
N LYS A 10 8.47 14.88 -5.80
CA LYS A 10 8.06 13.95 -4.74
C LYS A 10 6.79 14.42 -4.02
N ILE A 11 6.66 15.72 -3.79
CA ILE A 11 5.47 16.30 -3.18
C ILE A 11 4.26 16.17 -4.13
N GLU A 12 4.44 16.48 -5.41
CA GLU A 12 3.38 16.34 -6.43
C GLU A 12 2.91 14.88 -6.54
N PHE A 13 3.83 13.91 -6.55
CA PHE A 13 3.49 12.48 -6.52
C PHE A 13 2.77 12.06 -5.24
N LEU A 14 3.16 12.60 -4.10
CA LEU A 14 2.49 12.32 -2.83
C LEU A 14 1.03 12.79 -2.85
N PHE A 15 0.78 14.02 -3.32
CA PHE A 15 -0.58 14.54 -3.45
C PHE A 15 -1.41 13.78 -4.48
N ARG A 16 -0.82 13.43 -5.63
CA ARG A 16 -1.47 12.60 -6.64
C ARG A 16 -1.89 11.26 -6.05
N ASP A 17 -0.97 10.56 -5.40
CA ASP A 17 -1.24 9.26 -4.79
C ASP A 17 -2.28 9.39 -3.68
N GLY A 18 -2.23 10.45 -2.88
CA GLY A 18 -3.25 10.77 -1.88
C GLY A 18 -4.64 10.92 -2.47
N LYS A 19 -4.77 11.71 -3.53
CA LYS A 19 -6.06 11.93 -4.20
C LYS A 19 -6.60 10.68 -4.89
N GLN A 20 -5.73 9.94 -5.58
CA GLN A 20 -6.16 8.80 -6.41
C GLN A 20 -6.33 7.52 -5.62
N GLN A 21 -5.57 7.32 -4.54
CA GLN A 21 -5.48 6.02 -3.89
C GLN A 21 -6.00 6.00 -2.44
N THR A 22 -5.96 7.11 -1.72
CA THR A 22 -6.33 7.15 -0.30
C THR A 22 -7.40 8.18 0.06
N GLY A 23 -8.07 8.76 -0.93
CA GLY A 23 -9.24 9.62 -0.72
C GLY A 23 -8.93 11.03 -0.24
N LEU A 24 -7.71 11.54 -0.42
CA LEU A 24 -7.37 12.92 -0.10
C LEU A 24 -8.28 13.89 -0.87
N GLY A 25 -9.02 14.73 -0.15
CA GLY A 25 -9.98 15.68 -0.71
C GLY A 25 -11.35 15.07 -1.05
N GLN A 26 -11.64 13.83 -0.66
CA GLN A 26 -12.97 13.20 -0.81
C GLN A 26 -13.82 13.27 0.48
N ALA A 27 -13.34 13.97 1.50
CA ALA A 27 -14.09 14.17 2.72
C ALA A 27 -15.39 14.92 2.44
N GLN A 28 -16.52 14.33 2.81
CA GLN A 28 -17.85 14.93 2.67
C GLN A 28 -18.25 15.66 3.96
N THR A 29 -17.32 16.39 4.55
CA THR A 29 -17.55 17.20 5.74
C THR A 29 -17.22 18.65 5.45
N LEU A 30 -18.05 19.55 5.98
CA LEU A 30 -17.81 21.01 5.95
C LEU A 30 -16.99 21.50 7.16
N ASP A 31 -16.83 20.64 8.15
CA ASP A 31 -16.09 20.90 9.35
C ASP A 31 -14.59 20.82 9.12
N SER A 32 -13.84 21.81 9.61
CA SER A 32 -12.38 21.88 9.41
C SER A 32 -11.63 20.76 10.12
N GLU A 33 -12.10 20.33 11.30
CA GLU A 33 -11.50 19.24 12.05
C GLU A 33 -11.68 17.91 11.31
N GLY A 34 -12.87 17.68 10.74
CA GLY A 34 -13.15 16.53 9.91
C GLY A 34 -12.29 16.50 8.65
N GLN A 35 -12.09 17.64 7.99
CA GLN A 35 -11.23 17.72 6.80
C GLN A 35 -9.76 17.42 7.15
N GLU A 36 -9.26 17.96 8.26
CA GLU A 36 -7.92 17.69 8.75
C GLU A 36 -7.74 16.21 9.10
N TYR A 37 -8.71 15.61 9.78
CA TYR A 37 -8.71 14.19 10.10
C TYR A 37 -8.58 13.33 8.83
N PHE A 38 -9.39 13.60 7.81
CA PHE A 38 -9.34 12.85 6.55
C PHE A 38 -8.02 13.04 5.80
N ALA A 39 -7.46 14.25 5.81
CA ALA A 39 -6.16 14.50 5.20
C ALA A 39 -5.05 13.71 5.92
N ASN A 40 -5.03 13.76 7.25
CA ASN A 40 -4.08 13.03 8.08
C ASN A 40 -4.21 11.51 7.90
N ALA A 41 -5.42 10.98 7.86
CA ALA A 41 -5.69 9.56 7.61
C ALA A 41 -5.19 9.12 6.22
N SER A 42 -5.43 9.93 5.18
CA SER A 42 -4.96 9.68 3.83
C SER A 42 -3.43 9.58 3.77
N PHE A 43 -2.71 10.54 4.31
CA PHE A 43 -1.23 10.53 4.33
C PHE A 43 -0.67 9.44 5.23
N THR A 44 -1.31 9.16 6.35
CA THR A 44 -0.90 8.05 7.23
C THR A 44 -1.00 6.72 6.51
N THR A 45 -2.10 6.48 5.78
CA THR A 45 -2.29 5.28 4.97
C THR A 45 -1.20 5.13 3.92
N LEU A 46 -0.83 6.20 3.21
CA LEU A 46 0.27 6.18 2.24
C LEU A 46 1.61 5.79 2.90
N ASN A 47 1.89 6.37 4.07
CA ASN A 47 3.12 6.10 4.80
C ASN A 47 3.17 4.65 5.30
N MET A 48 2.07 4.13 5.82
CA MET A 48 1.97 2.74 6.28
C MET A 48 2.20 1.75 5.14
N LEU A 49 1.56 1.94 3.98
CA LEU A 49 1.77 1.09 2.81
C LEU A 49 3.24 1.08 2.36
N ARG A 50 3.89 2.24 2.35
CA ARG A 50 5.30 2.35 1.97
C ARG A 50 6.24 1.72 2.99
N LEU A 51 5.97 1.88 4.28
CA LEU A 51 6.76 1.27 5.36
C LEU A 51 6.63 -0.24 5.32
N GLU A 52 5.43 -0.77 5.16
CA GLU A 52 5.20 -2.21 5.04
C GLU A 52 5.92 -2.80 3.82
N ALA A 53 5.83 -2.16 2.65
CA ALA A 53 6.55 -2.58 1.45
C ALA A 53 8.07 -2.60 1.64
N ARG A 54 8.63 -1.60 2.33
CA ARG A 54 10.05 -1.56 2.67
C ARG A 54 10.45 -2.67 3.64
N GLY A 55 9.65 -2.91 4.68
CA GLY A 55 9.86 -4.00 5.62
C GLY A 55 9.90 -5.35 4.94
N GLN A 56 8.97 -5.61 4.03
CA GLN A 56 8.94 -6.84 3.24
C GLN A 56 10.15 -6.98 2.30
N ALA A 57 10.60 -5.90 1.66
CA ALA A 57 11.80 -5.91 0.81
C ALA A 57 13.06 -6.24 1.62
N ILE A 58 13.23 -5.64 2.79
CA ILE A 58 14.34 -5.92 3.71
C ILE A 58 14.32 -7.39 4.15
N SER A 59 13.17 -7.93 4.51
CA SER A 59 13.01 -9.33 4.93
C SER A 59 13.39 -10.33 3.83
N ARG A 60 13.29 -9.92 2.56
CA ARG A 60 13.70 -10.71 1.39
C ARG A 60 15.16 -10.50 0.97
N GLY A 61 15.90 -9.65 1.69
CA GLY A 61 17.28 -9.29 1.32
C GLY A 61 17.37 -8.38 0.09
N GLU A 62 16.26 -7.76 -0.33
CA GLU A 62 16.21 -6.84 -1.46
C GLU A 62 16.60 -5.43 -1.03
N SER A 63 17.21 -4.66 -1.95
CA SER A 63 17.52 -3.26 -1.68
C SER A 63 16.23 -2.43 -1.59
N PRO A 64 16.00 -1.70 -0.49
CA PRO A 64 14.81 -0.85 -0.33
C PRO A 64 14.68 0.26 -1.38
N ARG A 65 15.76 0.55 -2.11
CA ARG A 65 15.82 1.58 -3.15
C ARG A 65 15.45 1.09 -4.55
N GLY A 66 15.40 -0.24 -4.76
CA GLY A 66 15.24 -0.85 -6.08
C GLY A 66 13.79 -1.10 -6.51
N GLN A 67 12.83 -1.16 -5.59
CA GLN A 67 11.43 -1.45 -5.91
C GLN A 67 10.52 -0.28 -5.52
N VAL A 68 10.26 0.59 -6.47
CA VAL A 68 9.18 1.58 -6.35
C VAL A 68 7.89 0.95 -6.83
N SER A 69 7.31 0.06 -6.03
CA SER A 69 5.94 -0.40 -6.27
C SER A 69 4.98 0.78 -6.19
N SER A 70 4.06 0.88 -7.14
CA SER A 70 3.05 1.93 -7.10
C SER A 70 2.14 1.73 -5.88
N ILE A 71 1.62 2.82 -5.32
CA ILE A 71 0.66 2.75 -4.20
C ILE A 71 -0.57 1.93 -4.57
N ARG A 72 -1.02 2.02 -5.82
CA ARG A 72 -2.11 1.19 -6.35
C ARG A 72 -1.78 -0.30 -6.22
N SER A 73 -0.62 -0.72 -6.67
CA SER A 73 -0.18 -2.12 -6.57
C SER A 73 -0.08 -2.60 -5.12
N LEU A 74 0.43 -1.76 -4.22
CA LEU A 74 0.49 -2.06 -2.80
C LEU A 74 -0.92 -2.24 -2.19
N LYS A 75 -1.87 -1.37 -2.53
CA LYS A 75 -3.27 -1.50 -2.10
C LYS A 75 -3.93 -2.79 -2.60
N VAL A 76 -3.78 -3.09 -3.89
CA VAL A 76 -4.35 -4.31 -4.49
C VAL A 76 -3.79 -5.55 -3.80
N ARG A 77 -2.48 -5.59 -3.62
CA ARG A 77 -1.82 -6.70 -2.92
C ARG A 77 -2.33 -6.84 -1.49
N LYS A 78 -2.40 -5.75 -0.74
CA LYS A 78 -2.91 -5.77 0.64
C LYS A 78 -4.35 -6.24 0.73
N HIS A 79 -5.18 -5.79 -0.20
CA HIS A 79 -6.58 -6.24 -0.30
C HIS A 79 -6.66 -7.75 -0.56
N ASN A 80 -5.87 -8.26 -1.50
CA ASN A 80 -5.81 -9.69 -1.79
C ASN A 80 -5.35 -10.50 -0.57
N GLU A 81 -4.32 -10.03 0.15
CA GLU A 81 -3.83 -10.66 1.37
C GLU A 81 -4.93 -10.76 2.43
N LEU A 82 -5.68 -9.69 2.67
CA LEU A 82 -6.79 -9.68 3.63
C LEU A 82 -7.91 -10.64 3.25
N ILE A 83 -8.29 -10.70 1.97
CA ILE A 83 -9.32 -11.64 1.50
C ILE A 83 -8.84 -13.09 1.66
N LEU A 84 -7.58 -13.36 1.32
CA LEU A 84 -7.01 -14.70 1.47
C LEU A 84 -6.92 -15.13 2.93
N ASP A 85 -6.51 -14.24 3.82
CA ASP A 85 -6.46 -14.52 5.26
C ASP A 85 -7.85 -14.84 5.81
N LEU A 86 -8.86 -14.07 5.39
CA LEU A 86 -10.25 -14.34 5.76
C LEU A 86 -10.73 -15.70 5.23
N PHE A 87 -10.45 -16.00 3.96
CA PHE A 87 -10.83 -17.25 3.33
C PHE A 87 -10.19 -18.48 4.00
N ILE A 88 -8.88 -18.41 4.27
CA ILE A 88 -8.14 -19.46 4.96
C ILE A 88 -8.70 -19.66 6.37
N SER A 89 -8.99 -18.57 7.08
CA SER A 89 -9.61 -18.61 8.41
C SER A 89 -10.98 -19.28 8.39
N MET A 90 -11.80 -19.03 7.38
CA MET A 90 -13.13 -19.64 7.23
C MET A 90 -13.06 -21.14 6.92
N LEU A 91 -11.98 -21.61 6.26
CA LEU A 91 -11.75 -23.02 5.99
C LEU A 91 -11.18 -23.77 7.20
N GLY A 92 -10.78 -23.07 8.25
CA GLY A 92 -10.12 -23.68 9.42
C GLY A 92 -8.71 -24.20 9.13
N GLU A 93 -8.12 -23.79 8.00
CA GLU A 93 -6.77 -24.18 7.58
C GLU A 93 -5.70 -23.26 8.19
N SER A 94 -4.50 -23.81 8.31
CA SER A 94 -3.35 -23.02 8.75
C SER A 94 -2.62 -22.42 7.55
N ARG A 95 -2.26 -21.15 7.66
CA ARG A 95 -1.40 -20.47 6.69
C ARG A 95 0.00 -21.09 6.57
N GLU A 96 0.41 -21.88 7.57
CA GLU A 96 1.69 -22.58 7.62
C GLU A 96 1.78 -23.77 6.66
N HIS A 97 0.64 -24.29 6.17
CA HIS A 97 0.63 -25.43 5.26
C HIS A 97 1.27 -25.08 3.91
N GLU A 98 2.18 -25.92 3.40
CA GLU A 98 3.01 -25.67 2.21
C GLU A 98 2.18 -25.28 0.96
N LYS A 99 1.12 -26.04 0.67
CA LYS A 99 0.22 -25.75 -0.47
C LYS A 99 -0.53 -24.43 -0.31
N VAL A 100 -0.84 -24.05 0.93
CA VAL A 100 -1.48 -22.76 1.22
C VAL A 100 -0.51 -21.62 1.00
N LYS A 101 0.77 -21.77 1.37
CA LYS A 101 1.82 -20.79 1.10
C LYS A 101 2.03 -20.55 -0.39
N GLU A 102 2.11 -21.62 -1.19
CA GLU A 102 2.26 -21.51 -2.65
C GLU A 102 1.06 -20.78 -3.28
N ALA A 103 -0.17 -21.19 -2.93
CA ALA A 103 -1.39 -20.55 -3.42
C ALA A 103 -1.46 -19.08 -3.00
N TYR A 104 -1.08 -18.76 -1.76
CA TYR A 104 -1.06 -17.41 -1.23
C TYR A 104 -0.11 -16.50 -2.00
N GLU A 105 1.11 -16.96 -2.30
CA GLU A 105 2.10 -16.21 -3.08
C GLU A 105 1.62 -15.87 -4.50
N VAL A 106 0.89 -16.78 -5.13
CA VAL A 106 0.35 -16.57 -6.48
C VAL A 106 -0.85 -15.63 -6.45
N VAL A 107 -1.84 -15.90 -5.60
CA VAL A 107 -3.11 -15.16 -5.59
C VAL A 107 -2.95 -13.75 -5.03
N SER A 108 -2.06 -13.53 -4.06
CA SER A 108 -1.79 -12.18 -3.52
C SER A 108 -1.26 -11.20 -4.56
N LYS A 109 -0.68 -11.70 -5.65
CA LYS A 109 -0.13 -10.88 -6.75
C LYS A 109 -1.11 -10.61 -7.88
N VAL A 110 -2.32 -11.17 -7.84
CA VAL A 110 -3.34 -10.95 -8.89
C VAL A 110 -3.71 -9.47 -8.96
N GLY A 111 -3.64 -8.90 -10.17
CA GLY A 111 -3.92 -7.48 -10.40
C GLY A 111 -2.82 -6.50 -9.96
N VAL A 112 -1.71 -7.01 -9.43
CA VAL A 112 -0.53 -6.19 -9.11
C VAL A 112 0.26 -5.97 -10.39
N VAL A 113 0.47 -4.71 -10.74
CA VAL A 113 1.28 -4.33 -11.91
C VAL A 113 2.74 -4.36 -11.49
N ALA A 114 3.56 -5.10 -12.22
CA ALA A 114 5.01 -5.07 -12.06
C ALA A 114 5.53 -3.64 -12.30
N ALA A 115 6.38 -3.19 -11.41
CA ALA A 115 7.00 -1.88 -11.53
C ALA A 115 8.04 -1.88 -12.67
#